data_b688a360512b571e95e24a47a18d92be
#
_entry.id   b688a360512b571e95e24a47a18d92be
#
_cell.length_a   1.000
_cell.length_b   1.000
_cell.length_c   1.000
_cell.angle_alpha   90.00
_cell.angle_beta   90.00
_cell.angle_gamma   90.00
#
_symmetry.space_group_name_H-M   'P 1'
#
loop_
_entity.id
_entity.type
_entity.pdbx_description
1 polymer ?
#
loop_
_entity_poly.entity_id
_entity_poly.type
_entity_poly.pdbx_seq_one_letter_code
_entity_poly.pdbx_strand_id
1 'polypeptide(L)'
;MSMILQYAIILGIIFLIAGVVVKLTRKDFSIEANKLITYLGGKDNIINAECNMSRFKVILKDMSIVNKDAIQKLGAKGIVEIDNQLKIIFGKDAHQLKRYIDDII
;
A
#
# COMPACT_ATOMS: atom_id res chain seq x y z
N MET A 1 -20.40 39.48 -16.58
CA MET A 1 -18.98 39.33 -16.39
C MET A 1 -18.62 38.75 -15.04
N SER A 2 -19.25 39.18 -13.98
CA SER A 2 -19.05 38.63 -12.65
C SER A 2 -19.43 37.15 -12.52
N MET A 3 -20.45 36.69 -13.27
CA MET A 3 -20.88 35.28 -13.22
C MET A 3 -19.83 34.31 -13.76
N ILE A 4 -19.19 34.61 -14.87
CA ILE A 4 -18.18 33.77 -15.49
C ILE A 4 -16.93 33.69 -14.61
N LEU A 5 -16.53 34.83 -14.07
CA LEU A 5 -15.40 34.91 -13.13
C LEU A 5 -15.65 34.10 -11.87
N GLN A 6 -16.87 34.17 -11.34
CA GLN A 6 -17.29 33.44 -10.14
C GLN A 6 -17.27 31.92 -10.36
N TYR A 7 -17.77 31.44 -11.49
CA TYR A 7 -17.71 30.04 -11.84
C TYR A 7 -16.28 29.54 -12.04
N ALA A 8 -15.43 30.33 -12.66
CA ALA A 8 -14.02 30.00 -12.87
C ALA A 8 -13.29 29.82 -11.54
N ILE A 9 -13.55 30.70 -10.55
CA ILE A 9 -12.97 30.62 -9.22
C ILE A 9 -13.44 29.35 -8.49
N ILE A 10 -14.74 29.06 -8.54
CA ILE A 10 -15.32 27.86 -7.90
C ILE A 10 -14.74 26.59 -8.51
N LEU A 11 -14.62 26.50 -9.81
CA LEU A 11 -14.02 25.36 -10.50
C LEU A 11 -12.55 25.18 -10.14
N GLY A 12 -11.79 26.26 -10.04
CA GLY A 12 -10.40 26.25 -9.64
C GLY A 12 -10.21 25.72 -8.21
N ILE A 13 -11.07 26.13 -7.30
CA ILE A 13 -11.05 25.68 -5.90
C ILE A 13 -11.35 24.18 -5.81
N ILE A 14 -12.38 23.72 -6.52
CA ILE A 14 -12.75 22.29 -6.55
C ILE A 14 -11.61 21.46 -7.12
N PHE A 15 -10.95 21.92 -8.15
CA PHE A 15 -9.81 21.23 -8.76
C PHE A 15 -8.62 21.12 -7.81
N LEU A 16 -8.34 22.18 -7.06
CA LEU A 16 -7.27 22.20 -6.05
C LEU A 16 -7.57 21.20 -4.91
N ILE A 17 -8.78 21.20 -4.41
CA ILE A 17 -9.19 20.30 -3.33
C ILE A 17 -9.09 18.85 -3.79
N ALA A 18 -9.56 18.52 -4.98
CA ALA A 18 -9.48 17.19 -5.55
C ALA A 18 -8.03 16.72 -5.70
N GLY A 19 -7.14 17.60 -6.17
CA GLY A 19 -5.71 17.31 -6.28
C GLY A 19 -5.04 17.03 -4.94
N VAL A 20 -5.37 17.80 -3.92
CA VAL A 20 -4.83 17.60 -2.56
C VAL A 20 -5.32 16.29 -1.96
N VAL A 21 -6.60 15.98 -2.09
CA VAL A 21 -7.19 14.72 -1.58
C VAL A 21 -6.54 13.52 -2.25
N VAL A 22 -6.36 13.53 -3.56
CA VAL A 22 -5.70 12.44 -4.30
C VAL A 22 -4.25 12.27 -3.85
N LYS A 23 -3.51 13.34 -3.65
CA LYS A 23 -2.12 13.28 -3.15
C LYS A 23 -2.04 12.70 -1.74
N LEU A 24 -2.92 13.11 -0.85
CA LEU A 24 -2.97 12.60 0.52
C LEU A 24 -3.28 11.10 0.56
N THR A 25 -4.25 10.65 -0.22
CA THR A 25 -4.63 9.24 -0.30
C THR A 25 -3.47 8.39 -0.84
N ARG A 26 -2.79 8.83 -1.89
CA ARG A 26 -1.62 8.13 -2.45
C ARG A 26 -0.47 8.07 -1.44
N LYS A 27 -0.25 9.14 -0.70
CA LYS A 27 0.81 9.22 0.29
C LYS A 27 0.62 8.19 1.41
N ASP A 28 -0.62 7.98 1.85
CA ASP A 28 -0.94 7.01 2.90
C ASP A 28 -0.62 5.57 2.47
N PHE A 29 -1.03 5.16 1.27
CA PHE A 29 -0.71 3.84 0.74
C PHE A 29 0.78 3.63 0.52
N SER A 30 1.50 4.65 0.07
CA SER A 30 2.94 4.59 -0.11
C SER A 30 3.67 4.35 1.22
N ILE A 31 3.24 5.03 2.28
CA ILE A 31 3.79 4.84 3.63
C ILE A 31 3.54 3.43 4.14
N GLU A 32 2.32 2.92 3.97
CA GLU A 32 1.97 1.55 4.38
C GLU A 32 2.77 0.51 3.61
N ALA A 33 2.94 0.68 2.31
CA ALA A 33 3.73 -0.22 1.48
C ALA A 33 5.19 -0.22 1.91
N ASN A 34 5.78 0.94 2.19
CA ASN A 34 7.15 1.05 2.68
C ASN A 34 7.33 0.39 4.04
N LYS A 35 6.38 0.57 4.95
CA LYS A 35 6.39 -0.10 6.26
C LYS A 35 6.31 -1.61 6.10
N LEU A 36 5.44 -2.10 5.23
CA LEU A 36 5.30 -3.53 4.96
C LEU A 36 6.60 -4.12 4.45
N ILE A 37 7.26 -3.47 3.49
CA ILE A 37 8.55 -3.92 2.97
C ILE A 37 9.60 -3.99 4.09
N THR A 38 9.66 -2.97 4.94
CA THR A 38 10.58 -2.94 6.08
C THR A 38 10.31 -4.10 7.04
N TYR A 39 9.04 -4.39 7.34
CA TYR A 39 8.66 -5.48 8.24
C TYR A 39 8.90 -6.86 7.63
N LEU A 40 8.93 -6.97 6.30
CA LEU A 40 9.28 -8.19 5.59
C LEU A 40 10.79 -8.45 5.55
N GLY A 41 11.59 -7.56 6.08
CA GLY A 41 13.03 -7.66 6.12
C GLY A 41 13.75 -6.79 5.11
N GLY A 42 13.03 -5.90 4.44
CA GLY A 42 13.56 -5.02 3.42
C GLY A 42 13.39 -5.55 2.01
N LYS A 43 13.61 -4.69 1.04
CA LYS A 43 13.46 -4.99 -0.38
C LYS A 43 14.31 -6.19 -0.82
N ASP A 44 15.52 -6.30 -0.31
CA ASP A 44 16.46 -7.36 -0.69
C ASP A 44 16.03 -8.74 -0.21
N ASN A 45 15.16 -8.80 0.80
CA ASN A 45 14.62 -10.05 1.32
C ASN A 45 13.45 -10.58 0.52
N ILE A 46 12.86 -9.77 -0.36
CA ILE A 46 11.68 -10.14 -1.15
C ILE A 46 12.13 -10.73 -2.48
N ILE A 47 11.80 -12.00 -2.72
CA ILE A 47 12.08 -12.68 -3.99
C ILE A 47 10.95 -12.41 -4.97
N ASN A 48 9.70 -12.57 -4.52
CA ASN A 48 8.52 -12.39 -5.35
C ASN A 48 7.33 -11.98 -4.50
N ALA A 49 6.40 -11.23 -5.08
CA ALA A 49 5.18 -10.79 -4.43
C ALA A 49 4.01 -10.96 -5.39
N GLU A 50 2.96 -11.62 -4.92
CA GLU A 50 1.74 -11.86 -5.68
C GLU A 50 0.53 -11.43 -4.86
N CYS A 51 -0.50 -10.95 -5.56
CA CYS A 51 -1.77 -10.62 -4.92
C CYS A 51 -2.91 -11.35 -5.63
N ASN A 52 -3.69 -12.09 -4.84
CA ASN A 52 -4.87 -12.78 -5.35
C ASN A 52 -6.06 -12.44 -4.44
N MET A 53 -7.00 -11.66 -4.96
CA MET A 53 -8.13 -11.14 -4.19
C MET A 53 -7.67 -10.33 -2.98
N SER A 54 -7.97 -10.78 -1.77
CA SER A 54 -7.56 -10.14 -0.52
C SER A 54 -6.27 -10.71 0.06
N ARG A 55 -5.67 -11.69 -0.61
CA ARG A 55 -4.48 -12.39 -0.12
C ARG A 55 -3.23 -11.87 -0.80
N PHE A 56 -2.28 -11.47 0.00
CA PHE A 56 -0.96 -11.03 -0.46
C PHE A 56 0.07 -12.12 -0.13
N LYS A 57 0.65 -12.72 -1.17
CA LYS A 57 1.63 -13.79 -1.02
C LYS A 57 3.02 -13.26 -1.32
N VAL A 58 3.94 -13.42 -0.40
CA VAL A 58 5.32 -12.97 -0.55
C VAL A 58 6.26 -14.15 -0.36
N ILE A 59 7.21 -14.30 -1.27
CA ILE A 59 8.31 -15.27 -1.15
C ILE A 59 9.55 -14.52 -0.67
N LEU A 60 10.13 -14.99 0.41
CA LEU A 60 11.22 -14.32 1.11
C LEU A 60 12.47 -15.18 1.16
N LYS A 61 13.64 -14.54 1.20
CA LYS A 61 14.92 -15.23 1.35
C LYS A 61 15.14 -15.73 2.78
N ASP A 62 14.80 -14.91 3.77
CA ASP A 62 14.99 -15.19 5.18
C ASP A 62 13.72 -14.81 5.95
N MET A 63 13.04 -15.82 6.50
CA MET A 63 11.82 -15.64 7.27
C MET A 63 12.12 -15.15 8.70
N SER A 64 13.32 -15.36 9.21
CA SER A 64 13.67 -15.02 10.59
C SER A 64 13.73 -13.53 10.87
N ILE A 65 13.90 -12.69 9.82
CA ILE A 65 13.97 -11.23 9.95
C ILE A 65 12.63 -10.55 9.74
N VAL A 66 11.56 -11.33 9.51
CA VAL A 66 10.21 -10.81 9.29
C VAL A 66 9.58 -10.46 10.64
N ASN A 67 8.99 -9.26 10.73
CA ASN A 67 8.25 -8.82 11.91
C ASN A 67 6.74 -9.00 11.68
N LYS A 68 6.24 -10.19 12.01
CA LYS A 68 4.83 -10.54 11.80
C LYS A 68 3.88 -9.69 12.65
N ASP A 69 4.26 -9.37 13.88
CA ASP A 69 3.43 -8.56 14.77
C ASP A 69 3.21 -7.17 14.22
N ALA A 70 4.26 -6.55 13.66
CA ALA A 70 4.15 -5.24 13.03
C ALA A 70 3.29 -5.27 11.77
N ILE A 71 3.38 -6.33 10.97
CA ILE A 71 2.54 -6.52 9.78
C ILE A 71 1.07 -6.65 10.19
N GLN A 72 0.78 -7.38 11.25
CA GLN A 72 -0.58 -7.51 11.77
C GLN A 72 -1.16 -6.17 12.22
N LYS A 73 -0.34 -5.33 12.84
CA LYS A 73 -0.74 -3.98 13.27
C LYS A 73 -1.01 -3.03 12.10
N LEU A 74 -0.47 -3.30 10.91
CA LEU A 74 -0.78 -2.53 9.71
C LEU A 74 -2.20 -2.73 9.20
N GLY A 75 -2.91 -3.72 9.70
CA GLY A 75 -4.28 -4.02 9.31
C GLY A 75 -4.45 -5.39 8.67
N ALA A 76 -3.46 -6.26 8.77
CA ALA A 76 -3.58 -7.63 8.31
C ALA A 76 -4.59 -8.38 9.15
N LYS A 77 -5.55 -9.04 8.50
CA LYS A 77 -6.57 -9.84 9.16
C LYS A 77 -6.06 -11.22 9.55
N GLY A 78 -5.06 -11.71 8.84
CA GLY A 78 -4.44 -12.99 9.12
C GLY A 78 -3.09 -13.09 8.42
N ILE A 79 -2.21 -13.89 8.99
CA ILE A 79 -0.88 -14.15 8.45
C ILE A 79 -0.64 -15.66 8.52
N VAL A 80 -0.29 -16.27 7.38
CA VAL A 80 0.03 -17.70 7.29
C VAL A 80 1.46 -17.84 6.77
N GLU A 81 2.30 -18.54 7.51
CA GLU A 81 3.68 -18.83 7.16
C GLU A 81 3.79 -20.27 6.66
N ILE A 82 4.32 -20.44 5.45
CA ILE A 82 4.58 -21.75 4.85
C ILE A 82 5.97 -21.72 4.22
N ASP A 83 6.94 -22.42 4.83
CA ASP A 83 8.34 -22.42 4.39
C ASP A 83 8.88 -20.98 4.27
N ASN A 84 9.29 -20.56 3.07
CA ASN A 84 9.76 -19.20 2.80
C ASN A 84 8.65 -18.31 2.22
N GLN A 85 7.39 -18.70 2.35
CA GLN A 85 6.25 -17.96 1.86
C GLN A 85 5.45 -17.38 3.03
N LEU A 86 5.06 -16.13 2.89
CA LEU A 86 4.19 -15.47 3.84
C LEU A 86 2.91 -15.04 3.12
N LYS A 87 1.77 -15.56 3.56
CA LYS A 87 0.46 -15.15 3.06
C LYS A 87 -0.17 -14.19 4.05
N ILE A 88 -0.46 -12.98 3.57
CA ILE A 88 -1.02 -11.91 4.39
C ILE A 88 -2.40 -11.57 3.85
N ILE A 89 -3.41 -11.58 4.70
CA ILE A 89 -4.79 -11.26 4.32
C ILE A 89 -5.07 -9.81 4.71
N PHE A 90 -5.14 -8.91 3.72
CA PHE A 90 -5.40 -7.48 3.95
C PHE A 90 -6.83 -7.05 3.64
N GLY A 91 -7.60 -7.85 2.94
CA GLY A 91 -8.93 -7.47 2.49
C GLY A 91 -8.89 -6.61 1.23
N LYS A 92 -9.66 -5.52 1.22
CA LYS A 92 -9.87 -4.69 0.02
C LYS A 92 -8.60 -3.99 -0.47
N ASP A 93 -7.65 -3.72 0.40
CA ASP A 93 -6.49 -2.88 0.10
C ASP A 93 -5.30 -3.68 -0.46
N ALA A 94 -5.43 -5.00 -0.56
CA ALA A 94 -4.34 -5.88 -0.98
C ALA A 94 -3.80 -5.53 -2.37
N HIS A 95 -4.68 -5.26 -3.34
CA HIS A 95 -4.29 -4.91 -4.70
C HIS A 95 -3.57 -3.56 -4.78
N GLN A 96 -3.99 -2.59 -4.00
CA GLN A 96 -3.37 -1.28 -3.94
C GLN A 96 -1.98 -1.35 -3.32
N LEU A 97 -1.84 -2.09 -2.24
CA LEU A 97 -0.55 -2.34 -1.60
C LEU A 97 0.42 -3.03 -2.56
N LYS A 98 -0.06 -4.03 -3.31
CA LYS A 98 0.78 -4.72 -4.30
C LYS A 98 1.29 -3.77 -5.37
N ARG A 99 0.45 -2.85 -5.87
CA ARG A 99 0.86 -1.84 -6.84
C ARG A 99 2.03 -1.01 -6.37
N TYR A 100 1.96 -0.52 -5.14
CA TYR A 100 3.04 0.29 -4.56
C TYR A 100 4.29 -0.53 -4.33
N ILE A 101 4.16 -1.78 -3.92
CA ILE A 101 5.30 -2.67 -3.71
C ILE A 101 5.98 -2.99 -5.04
N ASP A 102 5.24 -3.25 -6.09
CA ASP A 102 5.79 -3.49 -7.44
C ASP A 102 6.58 -2.29 -7.96
N ASP A 103 6.13 -1.08 -7.65
CA ASP A 103 6.85 0.14 -8.03
C ASP A 103 8.17 0.31 -7.28
N ILE A 104 8.27 -0.22 -6.07
CA ILE A 104 9.47 -0.11 -5.23
C ILE A 104 10.46 -1.25 -5.52
N ILE A 105 9.95 -2.42 -5.76
CA ILE A 105 10.74 -3.61 -6.09
C ILE A 105 11.14 -3.55 -7.56
#